data_8bcf80ba025f6d51587a35d2624bf2ea
#
_entry.id   8bcf80ba025f6d51587a35d2624bf2ea
#
_cell.length_a   1.000
_cell.length_b   1.000
_cell.length_c   1.000
_cell.angle_alpha   90.00
_cell.angle_beta   90.00
_cell.angle_gamma   90.00
#
_symmetry.space_group_name_H-M   'P 1'
#
loop_
_entity.id
_entity.type
_entity.pdbx_description
1 polymer ?
#
loop_
_entity_poly.entity_id
_entity_poly.type
_entity_poly.pdbx_seq_one_letter_code
_entity_poly.pdbx_strand_id
1 'polypeptide(L)'
;LAVDPEAADVIRRIFREALEGSNTSQIARSLNDDGIPTPGQYFKSKHPDKKKFSNMSEKISWETVMVYNILKNLVYTGTLVSRKMKSCGVGSKKRVVNEPIIVEGTHEAIVSKEDFELAQKVIRGGGRNPTRKQHDYPLKGLVRCGNCKRAMTRRKNKAGIRYFQCIHSVNNGNTDCPIGRSFPEMDIEKV
;
A
#
# COMPACT_ATOMS: atom_id res chain seq x y z
N LEU A 1 17.14 21.63 7.52
CA LEU A 1 16.92 20.26 7.99
C LEU A 1 18.25 19.52 7.96
N ALA A 2 18.58 18.79 9.02
CA ALA A 2 19.76 17.92 9.06
C ALA A 2 19.29 16.46 8.89
N VAL A 3 20.09 15.66 8.19
CA VAL A 3 19.82 14.24 8.00
C VAL A 3 20.41 13.49 9.18
N ASP A 4 19.60 12.63 9.80
CA ASP A 4 20.05 11.69 10.82
C ASP A 4 20.59 10.44 10.10
N PRO A 5 21.88 10.09 10.25
CA PRO A 5 22.49 9.01 9.48
C PRO A 5 21.90 7.63 9.78
N GLU A 6 21.60 7.32 11.05
CA GLU A 6 21.01 6.04 11.44
C GLU A 6 19.60 5.85 10.83
N ALA A 7 18.76 6.89 10.87
CA ALA A 7 17.46 6.87 10.27
C ALA A 7 17.53 6.83 8.72
N ALA A 8 18.52 7.52 8.15
CA ALA A 8 18.73 7.55 6.69
C ALA A 8 19.08 6.17 6.13
N ASP A 9 19.85 5.36 6.84
CA ASP A 9 20.23 4.02 6.42
C ASP A 9 19.01 3.09 6.34
N VAL A 10 18.07 3.21 7.27
CA VAL A 10 16.80 2.48 7.22
C VAL A 10 15.97 2.91 6.00
N ILE A 11 15.91 4.22 5.71
CA ILE A 11 15.20 4.73 4.52
C ILE A 11 15.86 4.22 3.23
N ARG A 12 17.19 4.28 3.09
CA ARG A 12 17.92 3.73 1.95
C ARG A 12 17.64 2.24 1.74
N ARG A 13 17.61 1.47 2.84
CA ARG A 13 17.26 0.05 2.79
C ARG A 13 15.85 -0.18 2.26
N ILE A 14 14.85 0.55 2.76
CA ILE A 14 13.45 0.43 2.31
C ILE A 14 13.33 0.69 0.81
N PHE A 15 13.99 1.73 0.30
CA PHE A 15 13.98 2.04 -1.12
C PHE A 15 14.71 0.97 -1.94
N ARG A 16 15.87 0.50 -1.50
CA ARG A 16 16.61 -0.58 -2.16
C ARG A 16 15.77 -1.85 -2.28
N GLU A 17 15.19 -2.35 -1.17
CA GLU A 17 14.34 -3.54 -1.20
C GLU A 17 13.13 -3.37 -2.12
N ALA A 18 12.54 -2.16 -2.19
CA ALA A 18 11.45 -1.86 -3.11
C ALA A 18 11.90 -1.93 -4.57
N LEU A 19 13.08 -1.40 -4.91
CA LEU A 19 13.65 -1.43 -6.26
C LEU A 19 14.06 -2.85 -6.69
N GLU A 20 14.48 -3.69 -5.74
CA GLU A 20 14.75 -5.12 -5.93
C GLU A 20 13.47 -5.96 -6.14
N GLY A 21 12.29 -5.33 -6.08
CA GLY A 21 11.00 -5.96 -6.37
C GLY A 21 10.24 -6.46 -5.14
N SER A 22 10.71 -6.19 -3.92
CA SER A 22 9.98 -6.51 -2.70
C SER A 22 8.74 -5.63 -2.56
N ASN A 23 7.60 -6.24 -2.21
CA ASN A 23 6.41 -5.47 -1.90
C ASN A 23 6.44 -4.90 -0.48
N THR A 24 5.61 -3.90 -0.22
CA THR A 24 5.57 -3.19 1.08
C THR A 24 5.33 -4.11 2.28
N SER A 25 4.63 -5.23 2.10
CA SER A 25 4.39 -6.23 3.15
C SER A 25 5.63 -7.07 3.43
N GLN A 26 6.42 -7.42 2.40
CA GLN A 26 7.68 -8.14 2.54
C GLN A 26 8.73 -7.26 3.24
N ILE A 27 8.84 -5.99 2.82
CA ILE A 27 9.73 -5.01 3.45
C ILE A 27 9.37 -4.82 4.93
N ALA A 28 8.09 -4.64 5.25
CA ALA A 28 7.66 -4.50 6.64
C ALA A 28 8.00 -5.73 7.49
N ARG A 29 7.87 -6.94 6.92
CA ARG A 29 8.26 -8.18 7.58
C ARG A 29 9.77 -8.26 7.80
N SER A 30 10.57 -7.99 6.78
CA SER A 30 12.04 -7.96 6.85
C SER A 30 12.52 -7.02 7.97
N LEU A 31 11.95 -5.80 8.06
CA LEU A 31 12.28 -4.84 9.12
C LEU A 31 11.87 -5.33 10.52
N ASN A 32 10.75 -6.05 10.65
CA ASN A 32 10.31 -6.65 11.91
C ASN A 32 11.22 -7.80 12.33
N ASP A 33 11.58 -8.68 11.39
CA ASP A 33 12.41 -9.86 11.64
C ASP A 33 13.83 -9.44 12.09
N ASP A 34 14.35 -8.33 11.55
CA ASP A 34 15.65 -7.76 11.91
C ASP A 34 15.59 -6.87 13.17
N GLY A 35 14.41 -6.71 13.76
CA GLY A 35 14.26 -5.93 14.99
C GLY A 35 14.50 -4.42 14.83
N ILE A 36 14.36 -3.86 13.63
CA ILE A 36 14.60 -2.44 13.38
C ILE A 36 13.47 -1.60 14.00
N PRO A 37 13.80 -0.60 14.85
CA PRO A 37 12.78 0.22 15.50
C PRO A 37 11.95 1.01 14.48
N THR A 38 10.66 1.12 14.72
CA THR A 38 9.78 1.98 13.92
C THR A 38 10.13 3.46 14.10
N PRO A 39 9.78 4.35 13.18
CA PRO A 39 10.07 5.79 13.30
C PRO A 39 9.61 6.40 14.64
N GLY A 40 8.47 5.92 15.17
CA GLY A 40 7.97 6.39 16.46
C GLY A 40 8.81 5.90 17.64
N GLN A 41 9.23 4.64 17.62
CA GLN A 41 10.12 4.07 18.66
C GLN A 41 11.50 4.73 18.61
N TYR A 42 12.04 4.93 17.43
CA TYR A 42 13.29 5.65 17.22
C TYR A 42 13.20 7.08 17.76
N PHE A 43 12.11 7.80 17.45
CA PHE A 43 11.90 9.14 18.01
C PHE A 43 11.83 9.12 19.55
N LYS A 44 11.13 8.14 20.14
CA LYS A 44 11.01 7.98 21.60
C LYS A 44 12.37 7.73 22.24
N SER A 45 13.23 6.89 21.64
CA SER A 45 14.57 6.59 22.15
C SER A 45 15.49 7.82 22.16
N LYS A 46 15.42 8.65 21.12
CA LYS A 46 16.22 9.90 21.03
C LYS A 46 15.65 11.04 21.88
N HIS A 47 14.36 11.00 22.23
CA HIS A 47 13.68 12.08 22.95
C HIS A 47 12.79 11.54 24.08
N PRO A 48 13.36 10.96 25.15
CA PRO A 48 12.60 10.34 26.24
C PRO A 48 11.69 11.35 26.98
N ASP A 49 12.09 12.61 27.05
CA ASP A 49 11.36 13.68 27.75
C ASP A 49 10.10 14.16 27.02
N LYS A 50 9.96 13.83 25.74
CA LYS A 50 8.80 14.28 24.96
C LYS A 50 7.62 13.33 25.14
N LYS A 51 6.47 13.86 25.59
CA LYS A 51 5.21 13.08 25.73
C LYS A 51 4.68 12.50 24.40
N LYS A 52 5.19 12.98 23.27
CA LYS A 52 4.83 12.44 21.96
C LYS A 52 5.33 10.98 21.88
N PHE A 53 4.42 10.07 21.59
CA PHE A 53 4.65 8.62 21.57
C PHE A 53 4.94 7.96 22.94
N SER A 54 4.63 8.61 24.07
CA SER A 54 4.81 8.02 25.41
C SER A 54 4.10 6.68 25.57
N ASN A 55 2.91 6.53 25.01
CA ASN A 55 2.10 5.30 25.08
C ASN A 55 2.41 4.29 23.96
N MET A 56 3.51 4.45 23.26
CA MET A 56 3.89 3.55 22.18
C MET A 56 4.32 2.19 22.73
N SER A 57 3.83 1.11 22.14
CA SER A 57 4.22 -0.26 22.47
C SER A 57 5.74 -0.43 22.28
N GLU A 58 6.38 -1.19 23.17
CA GLU A 58 7.77 -1.58 23.02
C GLU A 58 7.97 -2.62 21.91
N LYS A 59 6.89 -3.35 21.59
CA LYS A 59 6.92 -4.32 20.49
C LYS A 59 7.15 -3.62 19.17
N ILE A 60 8.20 -4.01 18.46
CA ILE A 60 8.47 -3.55 17.11
C ILE A 60 7.37 -4.08 16.20
N SER A 61 6.74 -3.20 15.46
CA SER A 61 5.67 -3.54 14.54
C SER A 61 5.62 -2.58 13.36
N TRP A 62 6.43 -2.88 12.35
CA TRP A 62 6.33 -2.24 11.06
C TRP A 62 5.08 -2.72 10.33
N GLU A 63 4.29 -1.79 9.86
CA GLU A 63 3.09 -2.06 9.08
C GLU A 63 3.31 -1.69 7.61
N THR A 64 2.60 -2.38 6.72
CA THR A 64 2.61 -2.12 5.27
C THR A 64 2.34 -0.64 4.95
N VAL A 65 1.45 -0.01 5.71
CA VAL A 65 1.09 1.42 5.54
C VAL A 65 2.25 2.34 5.88
N MET A 66 3.07 1.99 6.89
CA MET A 66 4.26 2.78 7.26
C MET A 66 5.28 2.79 6.12
N VAL A 67 5.60 1.61 5.58
CA VAL A 67 6.52 1.45 4.44
C VAL A 67 5.98 2.19 3.21
N TYR A 68 4.68 2.04 2.91
CA TYR A 68 4.04 2.73 1.80
C TYR A 68 4.14 4.26 1.92
N ASN A 69 3.90 4.81 3.11
CA ASN A 69 3.99 6.25 3.36
C ASN A 69 5.42 6.76 3.23
N ILE A 70 6.41 5.98 3.67
CA ILE A 70 7.83 6.30 3.49
C ILE A 70 8.17 6.37 2.00
N LEU A 71 7.84 5.34 1.24
CA LEU A 71 8.12 5.27 -0.20
C LEU A 71 7.43 6.39 -1.00
N LYS A 72 6.33 6.96 -0.49
CA LYS A 72 5.61 8.09 -1.12
C LYS A 72 6.07 9.47 -0.69
N ASN A 73 6.95 9.57 0.27
CA ASN A 73 7.29 10.86 0.83
C ASN A 73 8.46 11.52 0.09
N LEU A 74 8.16 12.59 -0.65
CA LEU A 74 9.14 13.39 -1.40
C LEU A 74 10.24 14.03 -0.54
N VAL A 75 10.04 14.13 0.77
CA VAL A 75 11.05 14.70 1.69
C VAL A 75 12.39 13.96 1.56
N TYR A 76 12.40 12.67 1.29
CA TYR A 76 13.64 11.89 1.16
C TYR A 76 14.47 12.23 -0.09
N THR A 77 13.91 12.98 -1.04
CA THR A 77 14.63 13.51 -2.22
C THR A 77 15.19 14.93 -2.04
N GLY A 78 15.25 15.43 -0.80
CA GLY A 78 15.65 16.81 -0.53
C GLY A 78 14.56 17.86 -0.81
N THR A 79 13.33 17.42 -1.06
CA THR A 79 12.19 18.27 -1.43
C THR A 79 11.22 18.43 -0.27
N LEU A 80 10.98 19.65 0.17
CA LEU A 80 9.97 19.95 1.19
C LEU A 80 8.61 20.19 0.53
N VAL A 81 7.58 19.49 1.01
CA VAL A 81 6.19 19.67 0.57
C VAL A 81 5.35 20.15 1.74
N SER A 82 4.88 21.37 1.66
CA SER A 82 4.08 22.06 2.70
C SER A 82 2.64 22.31 2.23
N ARG A 83 1.77 22.65 3.15
CA ARG A 83 0.36 23.04 2.91
C ARG A 83 -0.48 22.04 2.11
N LYS A 84 -0.22 20.74 2.24
CA LYS A 84 -1.00 19.68 1.56
C LYS A 84 -2.50 19.71 1.90
N MET A 85 -2.85 20.21 3.09
CA MET A 85 -4.21 20.21 3.62
C MET A 85 -4.55 21.58 4.18
N LYS A 86 -5.76 22.08 3.89
CA LYS A 86 -6.32 23.33 4.42
C LYS A 86 -7.54 23.00 5.28
N SER A 87 -7.70 23.71 6.42
CA SER A 87 -8.93 23.64 7.21
C SER A 87 -10.08 24.32 6.45
N CYS A 88 -11.28 23.76 6.50
CA CYS A 88 -12.48 24.33 5.86
C CYS A 88 -13.01 25.59 6.57
N GLY A 89 -12.48 25.96 7.74
CA GLY A 89 -12.91 27.14 8.50
C GLY A 89 -12.39 27.10 9.93
N VAL A 90 -12.59 28.21 10.64
CA VAL A 90 -12.20 28.35 12.04
C VAL A 90 -13.00 27.33 12.88
N GLY A 91 -12.33 26.54 13.70
CA GLY A 91 -12.94 25.49 14.53
C GLY A 91 -13.37 24.22 13.80
N SER A 92 -13.25 24.15 12.46
CA SER A 92 -13.61 22.96 11.69
C SER A 92 -12.51 21.88 11.78
N LYS A 93 -12.90 20.64 12.11
CA LYS A 93 -12.03 19.46 12.02
C LYS A 93 -11.91 18.93 10.58
N LYS A 94 -12.76 19.41 9.66
CA LYS A 94 -12.76 18.99 8.26
C LYS A 94 -11.60 19.64 7.52
N ARG A 95 -10.82 18.83 6.79
CA ARG A 95 -9.69 19.27 5.97
C ARG A 95 -9.97 18.95 4.52
N VAL A 96 -9.56 19.85 3.65
CA VAL A 96 -9.60 19.67 2.19
C VAL A 96 -8.18 19.68 1.63
N VAL A 97 -8.00 19.00 0.51
CA VAL A 97 -6.73 19.03 -0.22
C VAL A 97 -6.52 20.44 -0.75
N ASN A 98 -5.32 20.95 -0.55
CA ASN A 98 -4.89 22.25 -1.04
C ASN A 98 -3.75 22.10 -2.04
N GLU A 99 -3.50 23.12 -2.84
CA GLU A 99 -2.30 23.17 -3.68
C GLU A 99 -1.05 23.18 -2.79
N PRO A 100 -0.17 22.17 -2.86
CA PRO A 100 1.00 22.10 -2.02
C PRO A 100 2.06 23.10 -2.47
N ILE A 101 2.77 23.70 -1.52
CA ILE A 101 3.99 24.43 -1.80
C ILE A 101 5.15 23.43 -1.82
N ILE A 102 5.81 23.34 -2.95
CA ILE A 102 6.95 22.42 -3.16
C ILE A 102 8.22 23.25 -3.27
N VAL A 103 9.19 22.97 -2.40
CA VAL A 103 10.50 23.63 -2.41
C VAL A 103 11.57 22.56 -2.51
N GLU A 104 12.34 22.59 -3.58
CA GLU A 104 13.44 21.65 -3.83
C GLU A 104 14.75 22.13 -3.17
N GLY A 105 15.67 21.18 -2.91
CA GLY A 105 17.01 21.49 -2.39
C GLY A 105 17.02 22.06 -0.97
N THR A 106 16.02 21.78 -0.14
CA THR A 106 15.94 22.29 1.23
C THR A 106 16.87 21.57 2.21
N HIS A 107 17.32 20.38 1.86
CA HIS A 107 18.23 19.53 2.64
C HIS A 107 18.87 18.48 1.74
N GLU A 108 19.88 17.78 2.27
CA GLU A 108 20.55 16.68 1.59
C GLU A 108 19.55 15.55 1.28
N ALA A 109 19.57 15.07 0.03
CA ALA A 109 18.74 13.96 -0.41
C ALA A 109 19.28 12.64 0.16
N ILE A 110 18.38 11.84 0.75
CA ILE A 110 18.69 10.48 1.22
C ILE A 110 18.61 9.49 0.05
N VAL A 111 17.73 9.77 -0.91
CA VAL A 111 17.43 8.92 -2.08
C VAL A 111 17.44 9.83 -3.33
N SER A 112 17.96 9.33 -4.45
CA SER A 112 17.93 10.06 -5.72
C SER A 112 16.50 10.27 -6.22
N LYS A 113 16.28 11.30 -7.06
CA LYS A 113 14.96 11.51 -7.68
C LYS A 113 14.59 10.35 -8.59
N GLU A 114 15.57 9.80 -9.30
CA GLU A 114 15.43 8.65 -10.20
C GLU A 114 14.94 7.41 -9.45
N ASP A 115 15.59 7.05 -8.34
CA ASP A 115 15.21 5.90 -7.51
C ASP A 115 13.84 6.10 -6.89
N PHE A 116 13.52 7.32 -6.45
CA PHE A 116 12.20 7.65 -5.95
C PHE A 116 11.12 7.44 -7.01
N GLU A 117 11.32 7.91 -8.24
CA GLU A 117 10.38 7.73 -9.35
C GLU A 117 10.21 6.27 -9.75
N LEU A 118 11.32 5.50 -9.78
CA LEU A 118 11.28 4.07 -10.02
C LEU A 118 10.47 3.35 -8.93
N ALA A 119 10.70 3.67 -7.66
CA ALA A 119 9.92 3.13 -6.55
C ALA A 119 8.42 3.46 -6.68
N GLN A 120 8.06 4.67 -7.16
CA GLN A 120 6.65 5.00 -7.43
C GLN A 120 6.04 4.12 -8.53
N LYS A 121 6.79 3.78 -9.57
CA LYS A 121 6.33 2.87 -10.63
C LYS A 121 6.09 1.46 -10.09
N VAL A 122 7.02 0.95 -9.27
CA VAL A 122 6.89 -0.35 -8.60
C VAL A 122 5.67 -0.40 -7.70
N ILE A 123 5.44 0.63 -6.87
CA ILE A 123 4.28 0.70 -5.97
C ILE A 123 2.96 0.77 -6.76
N ARG A 124 2.90 1.55 -7.84
CA ARG A 124 1.70 1.68 -8.69
C ARG A 124 1.43 0.41 -9.50
N GLY A 125 2.50 -0.26 -9.97
CA GLY A 125 2.42 -1.53 -10.69
C GLY A 125 2.12 -2.73 -9.77
N GLY A 126 2.39 -2.60 -8.49
CA GLY A 126 2.46 -3.68 -7.50
C GLY A 126 1.15 -4.15 -6.89
N GLY A 127 0.03 -3.93 -7.54
CA GLY A 127 -1.21 -4.59 -7.13
C GLY A 127 -1.25 -6.10 -7.40
N ARG A 128 -0.26 -6.65 -8.10
CA ARG A 128 -0.15 -8.09 -8.37
C ARG A 128 1.04 -8.65 -7.61
N ASN A 129 0.75 -9.31 -6.50
CA ASN A 129 1.71 -10.16 -5.81
C ASN A 129 2.18 -11.27 -6.77
N PRO A 130 3.43 -11.24 -7.29
CA PRO A 130 3.90 -12.28 -8.21
C PRO A 130 3.98 -13.65 -7.53
N THR A 131 4.03 -13.70 -6.21
CA THR A 131 4.01 -14.95 -5.43
C THR A 131 2.62 -15.54 -5.26
N ARG A 132 1.56 -14.77 -5.52
CA ARG A 132 0.23 -15.35 -5.66
C ARG A 132 0.26 -16.13 -6.97
N LYS A 133 0.49 -17.44 -6.89
CA LYS A 133 0.34 -18.36 -8.03
C LYS A 133 -0.97 -17.97 -8.71
N GLN A 134 -0.88 -17.23 -9.80
CA GLN A 134 -2.03 -16.99 -10.64
C GLN A 134 -2.41 -18.36 -11.15
N HIS A 135 -3.48 -18.93 -10.58
CA HIS A 135 -4.07 -20.11 -11.18
C HIS A 135 -4.58 -19.66 -12.54
N ASP A 136 -3.74 -19.86 -13.56
CA ASP A 136 -4.17 -19.70 -14.95
C ASP A 136 -5.16 -20.81 -15.24
N TYR A 137 -6.35 -20.42 -15.60
CA TYR A 137 -7.42 -21.28 -16.07
C TYR A 137 -7.92 -20.71 -17.40
N PRO A 138 -8.33 -21.57 -18.35
CA PRO A 138 -8.62 -21.16 -19.71
C PRO A 138 -9.64 -20.03 -19.84
N LEU A 139 -10.61 -19.98 -18.91
CA LEU A 139 -11.73 -19.02 -18.93
C LEU A 139 -11.42 -17.71 -18.17
N LYS A 140 -10.17 -17.46 -17.76
CA LYS A 140 -9.79 -16.27 -16.99
C LYS A 140 -10.01 -14.98 -17.82
N GLY A 141 -10.85 -14.10 -17.29
CA GLY A 141 -11.17 -12.82 -17.95
C GLY A 141 -12.17 -12.93 -19.10
N LEU A 142 -12.48 -14.14 -19.59
CA LEU A 142 -13.45 -14.37 -20.65
C LEU A 142 -14.88 -14.38 -20.11
N VAL A 143 -15.08 -15.01 -18.95
CA VAL A 143 -16.43 -15.08 -18.32
C VAL A 143 -16.79 -13.72 -17.76
N ARG A 144 -17.86 -13.13 -18.28
CA ARG A 144 -18.37 -11.81 -17.88
C ARG A 144 -19.77 -11.91 -17.31
N CYS A 145 -20.06 -11.08 -16.32
CA CYS A 145 -21.39 -10.97 -15.74
C CYS A 145 -22.39 -10.44 -16.78
N GLY A 146 -23.50 -11.16 -17.00
CA GLY A 146 -24.54 -10.76 -17.96
C GLY A 146 -25.17 -9.41 -17.64
N ASN A 147 -25.18 -8.99 -16.36
CA ASN A 147 -25.75 -7.73 -15.93
C ASN A 147 -24.73 -6.58 -15.95
N CYS A 148 -23.66 -6.65 -15.17
CA CYS A 148 -22.70 -5.53 -15.05
C CYS A 148 -21.52 -5.60 -16.05
N LYS A 149 -21.45 -6.60 -16.90
CA LYS A 149 -20.43 -6.83 -17.95
C LYS A 149 -18.99 -6.96 -17.44
N ARG A 150 -18.78 -6.91 -16.13
CA ARG A 150 -17.43 -7.07 -15.50
C ARG A 150 -17.02 -8.54 -15.50
N ALA A 151 -15.71 -8.78 -15.50
CA ALA A 151 -15.16 -10.13 -15.40
C ALA A 151 -15.58 -10.81 -14.09
N MET A 152 -16.01 -12.05 -14.19
CA MET A 152 -16.36 -12.87 -13.03
C MET A 152 -15.11 -13.50 -12.42
N THR A 153 -15.15 -13.75 -11.12
CA THR A 153 -14.06 -14.34 -10.37
C THR A 153 -14.33 -15.82 -10.11
N ARG A 154 -13.35 -16.66 -10.45
CA ARG A 154 -13.40 -18.09 -10.12
C ARG A 154 -13.12 -18.31 -8.64
N ARG A 155 -13.96 -19.08 -7.98
CA ARG A 155 -13.82 -19.49 -6.58
C ARG A 155 -13.94 -21.00 -6.44
N LYS A 156 -13.54 -21.53 -5.28
CA LYS A 156 -13.66 -22.92 -4.90
C LYS A 156 -14.42 -22.98 -3.56
N ASN A 157 -15.43 -23.81 -3.46
CA ASN A 157 -16.15 -24.04 -2.21
C ASN A 157 -15.39 -25.05 -1.32
N LYS A 158 -15.92 -25.29 -0.12
CA LYS A 158 -15.34 -26.25 0.84
C LYS A 158 -15.32 -27.69 0.29
N ALA A 159 -16.29 -28.04 -0.56
CA ALA A 159 -16.38 -29.35 -1.21
C ALA A 159 -15.47 -29.47 -2.45
N GLY A 160 -14.70 -28.45 -2.78
CA GLY A 160 -13.77 -28.48 -3.91
C GLY A 160 -14.37 -28.07 -5.24
N ILE A 161 -15.67 -27.82 -5.33
CA ILE A 161 -16.37 -27.42 -6.55
C ILE A 161 -15.97 -26.00 -6.95
N ARG A 162 -15.61 -25.82 -8.21
CA ARG A 162 -15.22 -24.54 -8.78
C ARG A 162 -16.43 -23.85 -9.42
N TYR A 163 -16.52 -22.54 -9.19
CA TYR A 163 -17.64 -21.74 -9.69
C TYR A 163 -17.20 -20.31 -9.99
N PHE A 164 -17.91 -19.65 -10.85
CA PHE A 164 -17.74 -18.23 -11.18
C PHE A 164 -18.77 -17.39 -10.43
N GLN A 165 -18.32 -16.26 -9.89
CA GLN A 165 -19.15 -15.34 -9.14
C GLN A 165 -18.84 -13.89 -9.52
N CYS A 166 -19.86 -13.06 -9.63
CA CYS A 166 -19.68 -11.63 -9.85
C CYS A 166 -19.18 -10.97 -8.59
N ILE A 167 -17.96 -10.43 -8.64
CA ILE A 167 -17.32 -9.79 -7.47
C ILE A 167 -18.06 -8.52 -7.03
N HIS A 168 -18.72 -7.84 -7.98
CA HIS A 168 -19.47 -6.61 -7.71
C HIS A 168 -20.74 -6.90 -6.89
N SER A 169 -21.42 -8.02 -7.17
CA SER A 169 -22.53 -8.50 -6.36
C SER A 169 -22.11 -8.90 -4.95
N VAL A 170 -20.91 -9.49 -4.78
CA VAL A 170 -20.40 -9.96 -3.49
C VAL A 170 -19.92 -8.82 -2.60
N ASN A 171 -19.20 -7.85 -3.17
CA ASN A 171 -18.58 -6.78 -2.40
C ASN A 171 -19.55 -5.65 -2.02
N ASN A 172 -20.55 -5.41 -2.87
CA ASN A 172 -21.49 -4.28 -2.70
C ASN A 172 -22.90 -4.73 -2.26
N GLY A 173 -23.04 -5.93 -1.73
CA GLY A 173 -24.29 -6.38 -1.10
C GLY A 173 -25.51 -6.42 -2.05
N ASN A 174 -25.34 -6.80 -3.32
CA ASN A 174 -26.38 -6.89 -4.35
C ASN A 174 -27.01 -5.57 -4.81
N THR A 175 -26.59 -4.40 -4.34
CA THR A 175 -27.19 -3.11 -4.72
C THR A 175 -26.93 -2.76 -6.17
N ASP A 176 -25.71 -3.02 -6.66
CA ASP A 176 -25.29 -2.62 -8.01
C ASP A 176 -25.32 -3.76 -9.04
N CYS A 177 -25.43 -5.00 -8.59
CA CYS A 177 -25.54 -6.17 -9.45
C CYS A 177 -26.38 -7.27 -8.77
N PRO A 178 -27.67 -7.38 -9.12
CA PRO A 178 -28.60 -8.32 -8.50
C PRO A 178 -28.31 -9.79 -8.81
N ILE A 179 -27.33 -10.11 -9.67
CA ILE A 179 -26.94 -11.49 -9.95
C ILE A 179 -26.13 -12.05 -8.76
N GLY A 180 -26.79 -12.35 -7.66
CA GLY A 180 -26.20 -13.02 -6.49
C GLY A 180 -25.88 -14.50 -6.70
N ARG A 181 -26.02 -15.03 -7.92
CA ARG A 181 -25.83 -16.45 -8.22
C ARG A 181 -24.39 -16.77 -8.60
N SER A 182 -23.92 -17.91 -8.16
CA SER A 182 -22.68 -18.54 -8.60
C SER A 182 -22.99 -19.57 -9.67
N PHE A 183 -22.15 -19.64 -10.70
CA PHE A 183 -22.31 -20.55 -11.83
C PHE A 183 -21.19 -21.60 -11.75
N PRO A 184 -21.50 -22.91 -11.67
CA PRO A 184 -20.49 -23.96 -11.69
C PRO A 184 -19.63 -23.87 -12.96
N GLU A 185 -18.32 -24.08 -12.82
CA GLU A 185 -17.39 -24.03 -13.95
C GLU A 185 -17.78 -25.06 -15.03
N MET A 186 -18.18 -26.25 -14.61
CA MET A 186 -18.58 -27.34 -15.51
C MET A 186 -19.77 -26.99 -16.44
N ASP A 187 -20.64 -26.06 -16.02
CA ASP A 187 -21.79 -25.66 -16.82
C ASP A 187 -21.40 -24.62 -17.88
N ILE A 188 -20.31 -23.89 -17.65
CA ILE A 188 -19.79 -22.86 -18.57
C ILE A 188 -18.87 -23.50 -19.63
N GLU A 189 -18.18 -24.60 -19.31
CA GLU A 189 -17.31 -25.32 -20.24
C GLU A 189 -18.09 -26.15 -21.27
N LYS A 190 -19.40 -26.32 -21.09
CA LYS A 190 -20.28 -27.04 -22.01
C LYS A 190 -20.91 -26.17 -23.12
N VAL A 191 -20.68 -24.86 -23.07
CA VAL A 191 -21.17 -23.86 -24.01
C VAL A 191 -20.07 -23.50 -25.01
#